data_b72ef410249bba0fd381b59b01c81ea4
#
_entry.id   b72ef410249bba0fd381b59b01c81ea4
#
_cell.length_a   1.000
_cell.length_b   1.000
_cell.length_c   1.000
_cell.angle_alpha   90.00
_cell.angle_beta   90.00
_cell.angle_gamma   90.00
#
_symmetry.space_group_name_H-M   'P 1'
#
loop_
_entity.id
_entity.type
_entity.pdbx_description
1 polymer ?
#
loop_
_entity_poly.entity_id
_entity_poly.type
_entity_poly.pdbx_seq_one_letter_code
_entity_poly.pdbx_strand_id
1 'polypeptide(L)'
;MSGITFVDAVNFPSGNGTGDDRYGFDEGTGTAWVVDGATDVGTRRVFPDMVEREASGPLMFESDAAWYADTLNAALTAPPRSSEAPKAYLERIIAGVADTARNEAVVNLDAEPRYNLPSAGGIWMRCEGGSVDFAALGDCVAIVRSGSHTHFVGQLDLIRAEHALNRQQLAEPAGKAGGYANARETRGLMNTEGHHWVFSLHPEAAARAETDRVRVSEGDNVLLMSDGFFRLVEPYGICTVETLMDRALEEDGLLALIRDLRNAERNPEDDVKIGRLKTKDDATALLVRVG
;
A
#
# COMPACT_ATOMS: atom_id res chain seq x y z
N MET A 1 25.26 -13.21 4.77
CA MET A 1 24.56 -11.96 4.36
C MET A 1 23.39 -12.42 3.54
N SER A 2 22.20 -12.21 3.99
CA SER A 2 21.00 -12.44 3.18
C SER A 2 20.57 -11.08 2.66
N GLY A 3 20.63 -10.89 1.37
CA GLY A 3 20.11 -9.75 0.64
C GLY A 3 18.80 -10.16 -0.06
N ILE A 4 18.33 -9.31 -0.93
CA ILE A 4 17.27 -9.64 -1.89
C ILE A 4 17.77 -9.35 -3.29
N THR A 5 17.13 -9.98 -4.27
CA THR A 5 17.32 -9.70 -5.69
C THR A 5 15.96 -9.40 -6.30
N PHE A 6 15.88 -8.34 -7.09
CA PHE A 6 14.68 -8.04 -7.87
C PHE A 6 14.36 -9.18 -8.85
N VAL A 7 13.09 -9.54 -8.94
CA VAL A 7 12.59 -10.54 -9.90
C VAL A 7 11.67 -9.89 -10.92
N ASP A 8 10.57 -9.27 -10.46
CA ASP A 8 9.58 -8.63 -11.34
C ASP A 8 8.76 -7.60 -10.55
N ALA A 9 8.16 -6.64 -11.24
CA ALA A 9 7.21 -5.70 -10.63
C ALA A 9 6.21 -5.19 -11.64
N VAL A 10 5.01 -4.89 -11.15
CA VAL A 10 3.97 -4.17 -11.89
C VAL A 10 3.44 -3.02 -11.04
N ASN A 11 3.19 -1.89 -11.70
CA ASN A 11 2.45 -0.76 -11.14
C ASN A 11 1.50 -0.27 -12.22
N PHE A 12 0.22 -0.56 -12.05
CA PHE A 12 -0.80 -0.32 -13.07
C PHE A 12 -1.86 0.61 -12.51
N PRO A 13 -1.89 1.88 -12.96
CA PRO A 13 -2.89 2.84 -12.49
C PRO A 13 -4.31 2.45 -12.93
N SER A 14 -5.27 2.88 -12.14
CA SER A 14 -6.71 2.71 -12.42
C SER A 14 -7.21 3.59 -13.56
N GLY A 15 -6.53 4.71 -13.80
CA GLY A 15 -6.85 5.75 -14.78
C GLY A 15 -5.73 6.01 -15.80
N ASN A 16 -5.74 7.20 -16.38
CA ASN A 16 -4.76 7.62 -17.39
C ASN A 16 -3.52 8.30 -16.77
N GLY A 17 -3.50 8.54 -15.46
CA GLY A 17 -2.39 9.16 -14.74
C GLY A 17 -1.33 8.16 -14.30
N THR A 18 -0.45 8.60 -13.41
CA THR A 18 0.61 7.76 -12.82
C THR A 18 0.12 6.87 -11.67
N GLY A 19 -1.13 7.07 -11.23
CA GLY A 19 -1.70 6.44 -10.05
C GLY A 19 -1.10 6.94 -8.74
N ASP A 20 -1.67 6.46 -7.66
CA ASP A 20 -1.26 6.81 -6.29
C ASP A 20 -0.38 5.73 -5.65
N ASP A 21 -0.21 4.55 -6.28
CA ASP A 21 0.64 3.46 -5.79
C ASP A 21 2.12 3.70 -6.12
N ARG A 22 2.99 3.23 -5.22
CA ARG A 22 4.46 3.19 -5.42
C ARG A 22 5.04 1.88 -4.90
N TYR A 23 6.20 1.51 -5.42
CA TYR A 23 7.02 0.44 -4.87
C TYR A 23 8.49 0.81 -4.93
N GLY A 24 9.30 0.12 -4.15
CA GLY A 24 10.73 0.25 -4.21
C GLY A 24 11.45 -0.90 -3.51
N PHE A 25 12.73 -1.01 -3.78
CA PHE A 25 13.61 -2.00 -3.17
C PHE A 25 15.05 -1.50 -3.14
N ASP A 26 15.84 -2.06 -2.24
CA ASP A 26 17.28 -1.89 -2.17
C ASP A 26 17.92 -3.25 -1.87
N GLU A 27 18.58 -3.82 -2.87
CA GLU A 27 19.26 -5.11 -2.77
C GLU A 27 20.41 -5.07 -1.75
N GLY A 28 21.07 -3.93 -1.60
CA GLY A 28 22.21 -3.74 -0.70
C GLY A 28 21.84 -3.78 0.78
N THR A 29 20.67 -3.25 1.12
CA THR A 29 20.11 -3.27 2.48
C THR A 29 19.15 -4.43 2.72
N GLY A 30 18.76 -5.14 1.66
CA GLY A 30 17.78 -6.22 1.70
C GLY A 30 16.36 -5.74 2.00
N THR A 31 16.01 -4.50 1.64
CA THR A 31 14.71 -3.89 1.90
C THR A 31 13.85 -3.80 0.65
N ALA A 32 12.54 -3.97 0.81
CA ALA A 32 11.55 -3.75 -0.23
C ALA A 32 10.24 -3.24 0.37
N TRP A 33 9.43 -2.53 -0.43
CA TRP A 33 8.16 -1.97 0.03
C TRP A 33 7.18 -1.75 -1.11
N VAL A 34 5.89 -1.72 -0.73
CA VAL A 34 4.78 -1.24 -1.55
C VAL A 34 4.02 -0.19 -0.74
N VAL A 35 3.63 0.89 -1.40
CA VAL A 35 2.84 2.00 -0.87
C VAL A 35 1.61 2.16 -1.74
N ASP A 36 0.44 2.19 -1.13
CA ASP A 36 -0.88 2.37 -1.73
C ASP A 36 -1.46 3.72 -1.28
N GLY A 37 -1.48 4.68 -2.17
CA GLY A 37 -1.98 6.03 -1.88
C GLY A 37 -3.50 6.04 -1.74
N ALA A 38 -3.99 6.31 -0.54
CA ALA A 38 -5.43 6.30 -0.28
C ALA A 38 -6.15 7.48 -0.96
N THR A 39 -7.19 7.20 -1.74
CA THR A 39 -8.01 8.19 -2.46
C THR A 39 -8.32 9.42 -1.64
N ASP A 40 -8.14 10.61 -2.23
CA ASP A 40 -8.51 11.87 -1.61
C ASP A 40 -10.02 11.96 -1.40
N VAL A 41 -10.43 12.04 -0.14
CA VAL A 41 -11.83 12.26 0.29
C VAL A 41 -12.03 13.63 0.92
N GLY A 42 -10.96 14.43 0.94
CA GLY A 42 -10.93 15.77 1.50
C GLY A 42 -11.85 16.76 0.78
N THR A 43 -11.99 17.95 1.36
CA THR A 43 -12.77 19.05 0.78
C THR A 43 -11.90 20.01 -0.02
N ARG A 44 -10.60 19.92 0.12
CA ARG A 44 -9.60 20.71 -0.62
C ARG A 44 -8.26 19.97 -0.64
N ARG A 45 -7.40 20.33 -1.57
CA ARG A 45 -6.00 19.94 -1.58
C ARG A 45 -5.19 20.72 -0.56
N VAL A 46 -4.20 20.06 0.01
CA VAL A 46 -3.27 20.64 1.00
C VAL A 46 -1.86 20.83 0.42
N PHE A 47 -1.55 20.18 -0.70
CA PHE A 47 -0.29 20.36 -1.43
C PHE A 47 -0.50 21.01 -2.79
N PRO A 48 0.51 21.72 -3.32
CA PRO A 48 0.44 22.32 -4.65
C PRO A 48 0.48 21.22 -5.73
N ASP A 49 -0.04 21.55 -6.93
CA ASP A 49 -0.01 20.66 -8.08
C ASP A 49 1.41 20.38 -8.58
N MET A 50 2.34 21.29 -8.30
CA MET A 50 3.74 21.18 -8.68
C MET A 50 4.65 21.56 -7.51
N VAL A 51 5.65 20.72 -7.27
CA VAL A 51 6.71 20.94 -6.27
C VAL A 51 8.06 20.84 -6.95
N GLU A 52 8.96 21.79 -6.70
CA GLU A 52 10.37 21.71 -7.11
C GLU A 52 11.20 21.05 -6.02
N ARG A 53 11.90 19.98 -6.36
CA ARG A 53 12.83 19.27 -5.47
C ARG A 53 14.22 19.23 -6.10
N GLU A 54 15.24 19.61 -5.34
CA GLU A 54 16.63 19.70 -5.84
C GLU A 54 17.11 18.42 -6.54
N ALA A 55 16.72 17.24 -6.03
CA ALA A 55 17.15 15.96 -6.59
C ALA A 55 16.40 15.52 -7.86
N SER A 56 15.15 15.96 -8.02
CA SER A 56 14.24 15.43 -9.05
C SER A 56 13.76 16.50 -10.03
N GLY A 57 14.01 17.78 -9.76
CA GLY A 57 13.41 18.89 -10.48
C GLY A 57 11.91 19.05 -10.20
N PRO A 58 11.16 19.66 -11.13
CA PRO A 58 9.72 19.86 -10.95
C PRO A 58 8.95 18.53 -11.03
N LEU A 59 8.18 18.23 -9.99
CA LEU A 59 7.27 17.08 -9.91
C LEU A 59 5.83 17.57 -9.96
N MET A 60 4.99 16.92 -10.76
CA MET A 60 3.56 17.19 -10.88
C MET A 60 2.76 16.13 -10.14
N PHE A 61 1.77 16.55 -9.34
CA PHE A 61 0.90 15.66 -8.57
C PHE A 61 -0.58 15.91 -8.88
N GLU A 62 -1.30 14.86 -9.26
CA GLU A 62 -2.73 14.95 -9.57
C GLU A 62 -3.60 14.92 -8.31
N SER A 63 -3.05 14.41 -7.18
CA SER A 63 -3.73 14.24 -5.90
C SER A 63 -2.79 14.49 -4.72
N ASP A 64 -3.33 14.75 -3.53
CA ASP A 64 -2.52 14.76 -2.31
C ASP A 64 -2.05 13.34 -1.93
N ALA A 65 -2.82 12.31 -2.31
CA ALA A 65 -2.42 10.92 -2.19
C ALA A 65 -1.17 10.60 -3.03
N ALA A 66 -1.13 11.05 -4.30
CA ALA A 66 0.04 10.90 -5.18
C ALA A 66 1.28 11.60 -4.61
N TRP A 67 1.09 12.83 -4.09
CA TRP A 67 2.18 13.57 -3.42
C TRP A 67 2.74 12.79 -2.24
N TYR A 68 1.83 12.25 -1.41
CA TYR A 68 2.20 11.53 -0.19
C TYR A 68 2.91 10.20 -0.51
N ALA A 69 2.33 9.41 -1.41
CA ALA A 69 2.90 8.14 -1.83
C ALA A 69 4.30 8.31 -2.43
N ASP A 70 4.50 9.33 -3.26
CA ASP A 70 5.81 9.64 -3.85
C ASP A 70 6.82 10.09 -2.78
N THR A 71 6.41 10.95 -1.86
CA THR A 71 7.27 11.45 -0.76
C THR A 71 7.63 10.31 0.21
N LEU A 72 6.67 9.45 0.55
CA LEU A 72 6.90 8.27 1.39
C LEU A 72 7.82 7.27 0.69
N ASN A 73 7.58 7.00 -0.60
CA ASN A 73 8.44 6.13 -1.41
C ASN A 73 9.90 6.62 -1.44
N ALA A 74 10.10 7.91 -1.64
CA ALA A 74 11.44 8.52 -1.59
C ALA A 74 12.07 8.39 -0.18
N ALA A 75 11.29 8.60 0.89
CA ALA A 75 11.78 8.48 2.25
C ALA A 75 12.17 7.03 2.63
N LEU A 76 11.44 6.03 2.13
CA LEU A 76 11.70 4.61 2.36
C LEU A 76 13.02 4.12 1.72
N THR A 77 13.63 4.88 0.82
CA THR A 77 14.98 4.59 0.31
C THR A 77 16.08 4.83 1.36
N ALA A 78 15.79 5.55 2.46
CA ALA A 78 16.75 5.74 3.54
C ALA A 78 17.02 4.42 4.27
N PRO A 79 18.29 3.95 4.33
CA PRO A 79 18.56 2.63 4.88
C PRO A 79 18.18 2.54 6.37
N PRO A 80 17.72 1.37 6.84
CA PRO A 80 17.57 1.11 8.26
C PRO A 80 18.93 1.28 8.98
N ARG A 81 18.89 1.83 10.19
CA ARG A 81 20.09 1.88 11.04
C ARG A 81 20.42 0.46 11.55
N SER A 82 21.67 0.24 11.93
CA SER A 82 22.07 -1.04 12.53
C SER A 82 21.17 -1.38 13.73
N SER A 83 20.56 -2.56 13.71
CA SER A 83 19.65 -3.06 14.75
C SER A 83 18.37 -2.20 14.97
N GLU A 84 18.02 -1.33 14.03
CA GLU A 84 16.77 -0.57 14.10
C GLU A 84 15.57 -1.51 13.95
N ALA A 85 14.67 -1.51 14.94
CA ALA A 85 13.45 -2.29 14.87
C ALA A 85 12.50 -1.74 13.77
N PRO A 86 11.69 -2.60 13.11
CA PRO A 86 10.80 -2.15 12.02
C PRO A 86 9.91 -0.96 12.39
N LYS A 87 9.29 -0.97 13.58
CA LYS A 87 8.46 0.15 14.05
C LYS A 87 9.23 1.45 14.24
N ALA A 88 10.44 1.38 14.78
CA ALA A 88 11.29 2.56 14.95
C ALA A 88 11.76 3.14 13.61
N TYR A 89 12.05 2.25 12.65
CA TYR A 89 12.33 2.65 11.27
C TYR A 89 11.15 3.41 10.67
N LEU A 90 9.93 2.84 10.72
CA LEU A 90 8.73 3.49 10.18
C LEU A 90 8.43 4.82 10.88
N GLU A 91 8.60 4.91 12.22
CA GLU A 91 8.42 6.17 12.96
C GLU A 91 9.34 7.26 12.42
N ARG A 92 10.62 6.94 12.21
CA ARG A 92 11.60 7.87 11.64
C ARG A 92 11.26 8.30 10.22
N ILE A 93 10.80 7.35 9.38
CA ILE A 93 10.39 7.64 8.00
C ILE A 93 9.17 8.56 7.99
N ILE A 94 8.13 8.25 8.75
CA ILE A 94 6.91 9.07 8.83
C ILE A 94 7.22 10.47 9.37
N ALA A 95 8.12 10.59 10.36
CA ALA A 95 8.55 11.90 10.88
C ALA A 95 9.22 12.74 9.78
N GLY A 96 10.11 12.15 8.98
CA GLY A 96 10.75 12.84 7.86
C GLY A 96 9.75 13.28 6.79
N VAL A 97 8.76 12.43 6.46
CA VAL A 97 7.67 12.79 5.53
C VAL A 97 6.83 13.94 6.10
N ALA A 98 6.49 13.90 7.40
CA ALA A 98 5.74 14.97 8.06
C ALA A 98 6.49 16.31 8.05
N ASP A 99 7.81 16.29 8.20
CA ASP A 99 8.64 17.51 8.10
C ASP A 99 8.66 18.05 6.65
N THR A 100 8.78 17.20 5.65
CA THR A 100 8.66 17.60 4.24
C THR A 100 7.27 18.19 3.96
N ALA A 101 6.22 17.56 4.48
CA ALA A 101 4.84 18.02 4.33
C ALA A 101 4.63 19.44 4.89
N ARG A 102 5.18 19.73 6.07
CA ARG A 102 5.08 21.09 6.67
C ARG A 102 5.76 22.17 5.81
N ASN A 103 6.83 21.80 5.09
CA ASN A 103 7.55 22.72 4.24
C ASN A 103 6.88 22.96 2.88
N GLU A 104 6.20 21.94 2.32
CA GLU A 104 5.62 21.98 0.98
C GLU A 104 4.11 22.30 0.97
N ALA A 105 3.40 22.18 2.11
CA ALA A 105 1.97 22.43 2.20
C ALA A 105 1.63 23.90 1.92
N VAL A 106 0.50 24.12 1.23
CA VAL A 106 -0.05 25.46 0.94
C VAL A 106 -1.05 25.92 2.00
N VAL A 107 -1.24 25.10 3.05
CA VAL A 107 -2.15 25.35 4.18
C VAL A 107 -1.44 25.04 5.49
N ASN A 108 -2.02 25.48 6.60
CA ASN A 108 -1.57 25.06 7.93
C ASN A 108 -2.12 23.65 8.23
N LEU A 109 -1.28 22.63 8.10
CA LEU A 109 -1.67 21.22 8.30
C LEU A 109 -2.22 20.92 9.70
N ASP A 110 -1.73 21.61 10.74
CA ASP A 110 -2.19 21.41 12.12
C ASP A 110 -3.62 21.93 12.35
N ALA A 111 -4.12 22.79 11.46
CA ALA A 111 -5.48 23.30 11.48
C ALA A 111 -6.44 22.49 10.59
N GLU A 112 -5.92 21.56 9.79
CA GLU A 112 -6.74 20.74 8.90
C GLU A 112 -7.41 19.59 9.64
N PRO A 113 -8.68 19.32 9.32
CA PRO A 113 -9.30 18.08 9.78
C PRO A 113 -8.60 16.88 9.14
N ARG A 114 -8.49 15.77 9.87
CA ARG A 114 -7.75 14.57 9.42
C ARG A 114 -8.18 14.05 8.05
N TYR A 115 -9.44 14.20 7.67
CA TYR A 115 -9.91 13.76 6.35
C TYR A 115 -9.36 14.60 5.18
N ASN A 116 -8.78 15.77 5.44
CA ASN A 116 -8.05 16.54 4.42
C ASN A 116 -6.56 16.16 4.35
N LEU A 117 -6.04 15.43 5.34
CA LEU A 117 -4.64 15.02 5.34
C LEU A 117 -4.48 13.78 4.46
N PRO A 118 -3.39 13.69 3.68
CA PRO A 118 -3.10 12.52 2.88
C PRO A 118 -2.79 11.31 3.75
N SER A 119 -3.01 10.13 3.20
CA SER A 119 -2.62 8.89 3.83
C SER A 119 -2.33 7.80 2.78
N ALA A 120 -1.68 6.74 3.22
CA ALA A 120 -1.41 5.56 2.41
C ALA A 120 -1.50 4.28 3.26
N GLY A 121 -1.93 3.20 2.64
CA GLY A 121 -1.56 1.86 3.07
C GLY A 121 -0.10 1.58 2.69
N GLY A 122 0.54 0.63 3.35
CA GLY A 122 1.86 0.21 2.91
C GLY A 122 2.42 -0.93 3.72
N ILE A 123 3.30 -1.69 3.07
CA ILE A 123 4.07 -2.77 3.67
C ILE A 123 5.54 -2.61 3.32
N TRP A 124 6.37 -2.72 4.33
CA TRP A 124 7.82 -2.69 4.22
C TRP A 124 8.40 -4.00 4.75
N MET A 125 9.49 -4.46 4.13
CA MET A 125 10.23 -5.62 4.59
C MET A 125 11.73 -5.38 4.64
N ARG A 126 12.43 -6.17 5.49
CA ARG A 126 13.88 -6.29 5.50
C ARG A 126 14.30 -7.75 5.64
N CYS A 127 15.13 -8.21 4.71
CA CYS A 127 15.74 -9.53 4.75
C CYS A 127 17.11 -9.46 5.45
N GLU A 128 17.23 -10.09 6.61
CA GLU A 128 18.45 -10.10 7.39
C GLU A 128 18.58 -11.41 8.20
N GLY A 129 19.77 -12.02 8.19
CA GLY A 129 20.09 -13.15 9.06
C GLY A 129 19.20 -14.40 8.86
N GLY A 130 18.74 -14.69 7.64
CA GLY A 130 17.90 -15.85 7.34
C GLY A 130 16.43 -15.67 7.77
N SER A 131 15.99 -14.44 7.90
CA SER A 131 14.58 -14.07 8.14
C SER A 131 14.23 -12.80 7.40
N VAL A 132 12.93 -12.63 7.14
CA VAL A 132 12.36 -11.39 6.66
C VAL A 132 11.50 -10.81 7.77
N ASP A 133 11.81 -9.58 8.19
CA ASP A 133 10.99 -8.77 9.07
C ASP A 133 10.04 -7.93 8.22
N PHE A 134 8.77 -7.89 8.60
CA PHE A 134 7.73 -7.06 7.96
C PHE A 134 7.20 -6.02 8.93
N ALA A 135 6.80 -4.87 8.40
CA ALA A 135 5.99 -3.88 9.10
C ALA A 135 4.99 -3.28 8.11
N ALA A 136 3.70 -3.28 8.48
CA ALA A 136 2.61 -2.78 7.65
C ALA A 136 1.71 -1.82 8.42
N LEU A 137 1.19 -0.82 7.73
CA LEU A 137 0.12 0.08 8.13
C LEU A 137 -0.89 0.12 6.99
N GLY A 138 -2.19 -0.07 7.30
CA GLY A 138 -3.23 -0.20 6.27
C GLY A 138 -3.38 -1.64 5.79
N ASP A 139 -3.68 -1.82 4.51
CA ASP A 139 -4.21 -3.03 3.89
C ASP A 139 -3.32 -3.66 2.81
N CYS A 140 -2.11 -3.12 2.62
CA CYS A 140 -1.09 -3.79 1.82
C CYS A 140 -0.66 -5.09 2.46
N VAL A 141 -0.38 -6.11 1.64
CA VAL A 141 -0.08 -7.47 2.09
C VAL A 141 1.17 -8.04 1.44
N ALA A 142 1.69 -9.13 2.00
CA ALA A 142 2.75 -9.90 1.37
C ALA A 142 2.49 -11.41 1.45
N ILE A 143 3.14 -12.14 0.53
CA ILE A 143 3.18 -13.60 0.52
C ILE A 143 4.64 -14.01 0.48
N VAL A 144 5.03 -14.91 1.39
CA VAL A 144 6.36 -15.53 1.38
C VAL A 144 6.23 -16.98 0.93
N ARG A 145 6.96 -17.39 -0.09
CA ARG A 145 7.09 -18.77 -0.52
C ARG A 145 8.45 -19.31 -0.10
N SER A 146 8.43 -20.25 0.85
CA SER A 146 9.62 -20.98 1.31
C SER A 146 9.44 -22.47 1.05
N GLY A 147 10.13 -22.99 0.04
CA GLY A 147 9.92 -24.34 -0.45
C GLY A 147 8.46 -24.55 -0.90
N SER A 148 7.75 -25.52 -0.29
CA SER A 148 6.33 -25.80 -0.53
C SER A 148 5.38 -24.99 0.37
N HIS A 149 5.90 -24.23 1.31
CA HIS A 149 5.07 -23.48 2.27
C HIS A 149 4.82 -22.06 1.79
N THR A 150 3.57 -21.62 1.97
CA THR A 150 3.15 -20.24 1.72
C THR A 150 2.75 -19.60 3.04
N HIS A 151 3.36 -18.45 3.36
CA HIS A 151 3.03 -17.66 4.54
C HIS A 151 2.44 -16.34 4.07
N PHE A 152 1.26 -15.99 4.58
CA PHE A 152 0.59 -14.73 4.28
C PHE A 152 0.88 -13.72 5.40
N VAL A 153 1.25 -12.50 5.01
CA VAL A 153 1.49 -11.36 5.90
C VAL A 153 0.47 -10.28 5.61
N GLY A 154 -0.35 -9.93 6.60
CA GLY A 154 -1.41 -8.94 6.49
C GLY A 154 -2.67 -9.35 7.22
N GLN A 155 -3.71 -8.49 7.15
CA GLN A 155 -4.96 -8.66 7.89
C GLN A 155 -6.10 -9.11 6.97
N LEU A 156 -6.07 -10.37 6.52
CA LEU A 156 -7.07 -10.91 5.59
C LEU A 156 -8.51 -10.76 6.10
N ASP A 157 -8.74 -10.98 7.39
CA ASP A 157 -10.07 -10.86 7.99
C ASP A 157 -10.55 -9.40 8.01
N LEU A 158 -9.65 -8.42 8.15
CA LEU A 158 -9.97 -7.01 8.07
C LEU A 158 -10.38 -6.63 6.63
N ILE A 159 -9.62 -7.07 5.63
CA ILE A 159 -9.92 -6.86 4.21
C ILE A 159 -11.32 -7.43 3.88
N ARG A 160 -11.61 -8.65 4.33
CA ARG A 160 -12.93 -9.29 4.14
C ARG A 160 -14.06 -8.54 4.84
N ALA A 161 -13.82 -8.05 6.06
CA ALA A 161 -14.80 -7.27 6.81
C ALA A 161 -15.10 -5.93 6.12
N GLU A 162 -14.09 -5.27 5.57
CA GLU A 162 -14.26 -4.03 4.80
C GLU A 162 -15.08 -4.27 3.54
N HIS A 163 -14.77 -5.29 2.74
CA HIS A 163 -15.58 -5.63 1.58
C HIS A 163 -17.03 -5.99 1.95
N ALA A 164 -17.26 -6.64 3.09
CA ALA A 164 -18.59 -6.95 3.58
C ALA A 164 -19.36 -5.66 3.93
N LEU A 165 -18.72 -4.71 4.60
CA LEU A 165 -19.28 -3.41 4.96
C LEU A 165 -19.60 -2.60 3.68
N ASN A 166 -18.68 -2.54 2.74
CA ASN A 166 -18.88 -1.85 1.46
C ASN A 166 -20.06 -2.43 0.67
N ARG A 167 -20.24 -3.77 0.64
CA ARG A 167 -21.42 -4.40 0.02
C ARG A 167 -22.71 -3.93 0.68
N GLN A 168 -22.75 -3.89 2.01
CA GLN A 168 -23.92 -3.43 2.75
C GLN A 168 -24.24 -1.96 2.42
N GLN A 169 -23.24 -1.08 2.44
CA GLN A 169 -23.40 0.35 2.14
C GLN A 169 -23.86 0.61 0.70
N LEU A 170 -23.28 -0.11 -0.26
CA LEU A 170 -23.65 0.03 -1.68
C LEU A 170 -25.08 -0.46 -1.99
N ALA A 171 -25.62 -1.35 -1.17
CA ALA A 171 -27.01 -1.81 -1.26
C ALA A 171 -28.03 -0.80 -0.69
N GLU A 172 -27.59 0.19 0.08
CA GLU A 172 -28.45 1.27 0.60
C GLU A 172 -28.84 2.27 -0.50
N PRO A 173 -29.95 3.03 -0.33
CA PRO A 173 -30.40 4.00 -1.34
C PRO A 173 -29.38 5.07 -1.72
N ALA A 174 -28.47 5.42 -0.82
CA ALA A 174 -27.39 6.38 -1.09
C ALA A 174 -26.27 5.80 -1.99
N GLY A 175 -26.14 4.48 -2.07
CA GLY A 175 -25.19 3.79 -2.93
C GLY A 175 -23.77 4.30 -2.81
N LYS A 176 -23.08 4.51 -3.94
CA LYS A 176 -21.69 5.01 -3.96
C LYS A 176 -21.52 6.37 -3.26
N ALA A 177 -22.50 7.29 -3.36
CA ALA A 177 -22.42 8.59 -2.69
C ALA A 177 -22.38 8.45 -1.15
N GLY A 178 -23.19 7.52 -0.61
CA GLY A 178 -23.14 7.16 0.82
C GLY A 178 -21.81 6.53 1.20
N GLY A 179 -21.26 5.65 0.38
CA GLY A 179 -19.94 5.04 0.57
C GLY A 179 -18.82 6.07 0.65
N TYR A 180 -18.77 7.05 -0.23
CA TYR A 180 -17.77 8.14 -0.16
C TYR A 180 -17.95 9.06 1.04
N ALA A 181 -19.20 9.33 1.46
CA ALA A 181 -19.45 10.12 2.68
C ALA A 181 -18.92 9.38 3.92
N ASN A 182 -19.16 8.08 4.01
CA ASN A 182 -18.63 7.23 5.06
C ASN A 182 -17.10 7.13 5.02
N ALA A 183 -16.50 7.00 3.83
CA ALA A 183 -15.04 6.99 3.67
C ALA A 183 -14.40 8.28 4.23
N ARG A 184 -15.03 9.46 4.02
CA ARG A 184 -14.58 10.73 4.63
C ARG A 184 -14.69 10.70 6.15
N GLU A 185 -15.80 10.23 6.69
CA GLU A 185 -16.02 10.13 8.13
C GLU A 185 -14.96 9.19 8.75
N THR A 186 -14.76 8.02 8.16
CA THR A 186 -13.75 7.04 8.57
C THR A 186 -12.34 7.63 8.49
N ARG A 187 -12.01 8.36 7.41
CA ARG A 187 -10.73 9.07 7.27
C ARG A 187 -10.52 10.11 8.37
N GLY A 188 -11.58 10.78 8.83
CA GLY A 188 -11.53 11.70 9.96
C GLY A 188 -11.09 11.05 11.28
N LEU A 189 -11.20 9.74 11.38
CA LEU A 189 -10.85 8.93 12.55
C LEU A 189 -9.53 8.15 12.38
N MET A 190 -8.82 8.30 11.23
CA MET A 190 -7.56 7.61 11.00
C MET A 190 -6.53 7.90 12.10
N ASN A 191 -5.71 6.93 12.41
CA ASN A 191 -4.64 7.03 13.42
C ASN A 191 -5.15 7.49 14.79
N THR A 192 -6.34 7.01 15.19
CA THR A 192 -6.88 7.17 16.54
C THR A 192 -7.23 5.81 17.14
N GLU A 193 -7.27 5.72 18.47
CA GLU A 193 -7.56 4.46 19.18
C GLU A 193 -8.94 3.91 18.78
N GLY A 194 -8.99 2.60 18.51
CA GLY A 194 -10.21 1.92 18.06
C GLY A 194 -10.54 2.07 16.57
N HIS A 195 -9.70 2.74 15.81
CA HIS A 195 -9.87 2.93 14.36
C HIS A 195 -8.64 2.41 13.59
N HIS A 196 -8.64 2.62 12.27
CA HIS A 196 -7.58 2.13 11.39
C HIS A 196 -6.29 2.95 11.50
N TRP A 197 -5.15 2.26 11.37
CA TRP A 197 -3.81 2.83 11.40
C TRP A 197 -3.20 2.75 10.01
N VAL A 198 -2.76 3.90 9.50
CA VAL A 198 -2.21 4.06 8.14
C VAL A 198 -0.99 4.99 8.17
N PHE A 199 -0.18 4.94 7.14
CA PHE A 199 0.80 5.98 6.90
C PHE A 199 0.10 7.32 6.68
N SER A 200 0.53 8.36 7.39
CA SER A 200 0.08 9.73 7.27
C SER A 200 1.12 10.67 7.90
N LEU A 201 0.73 11.85 8.36
CA LEU A 201 1.63 12.82 8.97
C LEU A 201 1.81 12.63 10.49
N HIS A 202 1.49 11.43 11.01
CA HIS A 202 1.45 11.10 12.44
C HIS A 202 2.45 9.98 12.75
N PRO A 203 3.72 10.29 13.17
CA PRO A 203 4.75 9.28 13.41
C PRO A 203 4.38 8.23 14.43
N GLU A 204 3.53 8.57 15.41
CA GLU A 204 3.03 7.65 16.44
C GLU A 204 2.23 6.46 15.86
N ALA A 205 1.74 6.56 14.63
CA ALA A 205 1.08 5.44 13.94
C ALA A 205 2.02 4.24 13.79
N ALA A 206 3.33 4.44 13.68
CA ALA A 206 4.30 3.37 13.57
C ALA A 206 4.29 2.40 14.76
N ALA A 207 3.93 2.86 15.96
CA ALA A 207 3.79 2.00 17.14
C ALA A 207 2.67 0.97 16.97
N ARG A 208 1.71 1.22 16.10
CA ARG A 208 0.55 0.36 15.78
C ARG A 208 0.75 -0.47 14.50
N ALA A 209 1.90 -0.33 13.83
CA ALA A 209 2.20 -1.15 12.66
C ALA A 209 2.11 -2.65 13.02
N GLU A 210 1.45 -3.40 12.16
CA GLU A 210 1.48 -4.87 12.18
C GLU A 210 2.90 -5.32 11.84
N THR A 211 3.43 -6.26 12.60
CA THR A 211 4.77 -6.80 12.36
C THR A 211 4.73 -8.31 12.31
N ASP A 212 5.49 -8.87 11.39
CA ASP A 212 5.70 -10.31 11.30
C ASP A 212 7.18 -10.62 11.03
N ARG A 213 7.61 -11.82 11.36
CA ARG A 213 8.96 -12.32 11.10
C ARG A 213 8.92 -13.73 10.58
N VAL A 214 9.31 -13.90 9.33
CA VAL A 214 9.28 -15.18 8.62
C VAL A 214 10.69 -15.69 8.38
N ARG A 215 10.96 -16.96 8.73
CA ARG A 215 12.22 -17.60 8.38
C ARG A 215 12.27 -17.90 6.90
N VAL A 216 13.40 -17.61 6.29
CA VAL A 216 13.64 -17.80 4.85
C VAL A 216 15.01 -18.40 4.60
N SER A 217 15.15 -18.98 3.41
CA SER A 217 16.40 -19.51 2.87
C SER A 217 16.70 -18.83 1.54
N GLU A 218 17.95 -18.94 1.09
CA GLU A 218 18.34 -18.51 -0.24
C GLU A 218 17.45 -19.18 -1.32
N GLY A 219 16.96 -18.38 -2.25
CA GLY A 219 16.06 -18.81 -3.32
C GLY A 219 14.57 -18.69 -2.98
N ASP A 220 14.19 -18.45 -1.71
CA ASP A 220 12.80 -18.18 -1.35
C ASP A 220 12.30 -16.87 -1.97
N ASN A 221 11.00 -16.75 -2.17
CA ASN A 221 10.43 -15.58 -2.86
C ASN A 221 9.45 -14.85 -1.95
N VAL A 222 9.42 -13.52 -2.11
CA VAL A 222 8.49 -12.62 -1.41
C VAL A 222 7.76 -11.77 -2.45
N LEU A 223 6.44 -11.78 -2.39
CA LEU A 223 5.54 -10.95 -3.19
C LEU A 223 4.86 -9.94 -2.28
N LEU A 224 5.18 -8.66 -2.44
CA LEU A 224 4.49 -7.54 -1.77
C LEU A 224 3.46 -6.95 -2.73
N MET A 225 2.31 -6.51 -2.23
CA MET A 225 1.26 -5.98 -3.09
C MET A 225 0.32 -5.00 -2.39
N SER A 226 -0.26 -4.07 -3.16
CA SER A 226 -1.37 -3.22 -2.74
C SER A 226 -2.68 -4.01 -2.67
N ASP A 227 -3.69 -3.45 -2.00
CA ASP A 227 -5.02 -4.05 -1.94
C ASP A 227 -5.62 -4.22 -3.33
N GLY A 228 -5.40 -3.24 -4.23
CA GLY A 228 -5.87 -3.30 -5.61
C GLY A 228 -5.34 -4.50 -6.39
N PHE A 229 -4.07 -4.92 -6.21
CA PHE A 229 -3.57 -6.15 -6.80
C PHE A 229 -4.12 -7.38 -6.08
N PHE A 230 -4.25 -7.33 -4.76
CA PHE A 230 -4.78 -8.42 -3.94
C PHE A 230 -6.26 -8.72 -4.22
N ARG A 231 -6.98 -7.85 -4.92
CA ARG A 231 -8.35 -8.11 -5.42
C ARG A 231 -8.46 -9.39 -6.24
N LEU A 232 -7.40 -9.88 -6.82
CA LEU A 232 -7.36 -11.20 -7.45
C LEU A 232 -7.75 -12.34 -6.50
N VAL A 233 -7.46 -12.18 -5.20
CA VAL A 233 -7.85 -13.13 -4.15
C VAL A 233 -9.15 -12.69 -3.50
N GLU A 234 -9.20 -11.49 -2.95
CA GLU A 234 -10.37 -10.89 -2.33
C GLU A 234 -10.63 -9.51 -2.96
N PRO A 235 -11.82 -9.27 -3.54
CA PRO A 235 -13.04 -10.11 -3.48
C PRO A 235 -13.28 -10.99 -4.70
N TYR A 236 -12.41 -11.03 -5.72
CA TYR A 236 -12.72 -11.70 -6.99
C TYR A 236 -12.62 -13.24 -6.94
N GLY A 237 -11.77 -13.80 -6.04
CA GLY A 237 -11.57 -15.24 -5.94
C GLY A 237 -10.99 -15.88 -7.21
N ILE A 238 -10.27 -15.11 -8.03
CA ILE A 238 -9.58 -15.59 -9.25
C ILE A 238 -8.41 -16.49 -8.87
N CYS A 239 -7.75 -16.15 -7.75
CA CYS A 239 -6.65 -16.91 -7.17
C CYS A 239 -6.94 -17.21 -5.70
N THR A 240 -6.30 -18.26 -5.16
CA THR A 240 -5.99 -18.37 -3.74
C THR A 240 -4.64 -17.71 -3.49
N VAL A 241 -4.24 -17.54 -2.21
CA VAL A 241 -2.91 -17.02 -1.84
C VAL A 241 -1.81 -17.88 -2.47
N GLU A 242 -1.96 -19.21 -2.46
CA GLU A 242 -1.00 -20.15 -3.01
C GLU A 242 -0.90 -20.05 -4.54
N THR A 243 -2.05 -20.06 -5.23
CA THR A 243 -2.08 -19.99 -6.70
C THR A 243 -1.69 -18.62 -7.22
N LEU A 244 -1.90 -17.53 -6.45
CA LEU A 244 -1.42 -16.21 -6.80
C LEU A 244 0.11 -16.19 -6.86
N MET A 245 0.77 -16.75 -5.81
CA MET A 245 2.23 -16.84 -5.77
C MET A 245 2.78 -17.77 -6.87
N ASP A 246 2.14 -18.94 -7.11
CA ASP A 246 2.56 -19.84 -8.17
C ASP A 246 2.55 -19.15 -9.54
N ARG A 247 1.48 -18.43 -9.85
CA ARG A 247 1.34 -17.67 -11.09
C ARG A 247 2.29 -16.48 -11.18
N ALA A 248 2.54 -15.78 -10.07
CA ALA A 248 3.49 -14.67 -10.04
C ALA A 248 4.93 -15.10 -10.37
N LEU A 249 5.26 -16.37 -10.12
CA LEU A 249 6.58 -16.96 -10.42
C LEU A 249 6.71 -17.48 -11.86
N GLU A 250 5.64 -17.49 -12.65
CA GLU A 250 5.69 -17.85 -14.08
C GLU A 250 6.33 -16.70 -14.89
N GLU A 251 6.80 -17.01 -16.10
CA GLU A 251 7.26 -15.99 -17.06
C GLU A 251 6.11 -15.04 -17.40
N ASP A 252 6.34 -13.71 -17.32
CA ASP A 252 5.31 -12.65 -17.45
C ASP A 252 4.12 -12.83 -16.47
N GLY A 253 4.32 -13.53 -15.36
CA GLY A 253 3.26 -13.92 -14.42
C GLY A 253 2.51 -12.72 -13.83
N LEU A 254 3.22 -11.69 -13.37
CA LEU A 254 2.60 -10.47 -12.83
C LEU A 254 1.77 -9.74 -13.90
N LEU A 255 2.24 -9.69 -15.13
CA LEU A 255 1.51 -9.06 -16.23
C LEU A 255 0.25 -9.85 -16.61
N ALA A 256 0.31 -11.19 -16.59
CA ALA A 256 -0.84 -12.06 -16.81
C ALA A 256 -1.90 -11.86 -15.71
N LEU A 257 -1.48 -11.75 -14.45
CA LEU A 257 -2.34 -11.47 -13.31
C LEU A 257 -3.03 -10.11 -13.43
N ILE A 258 -2.33 -9.05 -13.84
CA ILE A 258 -2.93 -7.73 -14.11
C ILE A 258 -3.99 -7.82 -15.22
N ARG A 259 -3.75 -8.58 -16.28
CA ARG A 259 -4.75 -8.77 -17.35
C ARG A 259 -6.03 -9.42 -16.83
N ASP A 260 -5.90 -10.44 -15.98
CA ASP A 260 -7.06 -11.12 -15.37
C ASP A 260 -7.81 -10.18 -14.42
N LEU A 261 -7.09 -9.41 -13.59
CA LEU A 261 -7.66 -8.39 -12.73
C LEU A 261 -8.48 -7.38 -13.54
N ARG A 262 -7.87 -6.79 -14.58
CA ARG A 262 -8.54 -5.78 -15.43
C ARG A 262 -9.72 -6.36 -16.22
N ASN A 263 -9.69 -7.65 -16.54
CA ASN A 263 -10.85 -8.34 -17.13
C ASN A 263 -12.01 -8.49 -16.13
N ALA A 264 -11.70 -8.84 -14.87
CA ALA A 264 -12.71 -8.97 -13.81
C ALA A 264 -13.36 -7.62 -13.46
N GLU A 265 -12.59 -6.52 -13.57
CA GLU A 265 -13.08 -5.17 -13.28
C GLU A 265 -14.00 -4.56 -14.36
N ARG A 266 -14.11 -5.18 -15.54
CA ARG A 266 -14.86 -4.61 -16.67
C ARG A 266 -16.37 -4.55 -16.45
N ASN A 267 -16.93 -5.35 -15.55
CA ASN A 267 -18.36 -5.39 -15.32
C ASN A 267 -18.77 -4.52 -14.12
N PRO A 268 -19.31 -3.31 -14.33
CA PRO A 268 -19.75 -2.44 -13.26
C PRO A 268 -20.98 -2.96 -12.50
N GLU A 269 -21.74 -3.92 -13.05
CA GLU A 269 -22.87 -4.54 -12.36
C GLU A 269 -22.42 -5.38 -11.16
N ASP A 270 -21.16 -5.78 -11.13
CA ASP A 270 -20.57 -6.49 -10.01
C ASP A 270 -20.17 -5.56 -8.84
N ASP A 271 -20.14 -4.23 -9.00
CA ASP A 271 -19.71 -3.29 -7.97
C ASP A 271 -20.42 -3.52 -6.63
N VAL A 272 -21.76 -3.61 -6.65
CA VAL A 272 -22.55 -3.87 -5.44
C VAL A 272 -22.30 -5.28 -4.90
N LYS A 273 -22.26 -6.28 -5.80
CA LYS A 273 -22.11 -7.70 -5.43
C LYS A 273 -20.77 -7.97 -4.71
N ILE A 274 -19.72 -7.34 -5.14
CA ILE A 274 -18.36 -7.52 -4.59
C ILE A 274 -17.97 -6.45 -3.58
N GLY A 275 -18.74 -5.36 -3.44
CA GLY A 275 -18.49 -4.32 -2.45
C GLY A 275 -17.38 -3.34 -2.84
N ARG A 276 -17.31 -2.94 -4.12
CA ARG A 276 -16.29 -1.98 -4.57
C ARG A 276 -16.87 -0.59 -4.82
N LEU A 277 -16.31 0.39 -4.16
CA LEU A 277 -16.65 1.80 -4.36
C LEU A 277 -16.12 2.31 -5.71
N LYS A 278 -14.91 1.91 -6.07
CA LYS A 278 -14.26 2.17 -7.36
C LYS A 278 -14.33 0.92 -8.23
N THR A 279 -14.70 1.07 -9.48
CA THR A 279 -14.71 -0.03 -10.47
C THR A 279 -13.31 -0.57 -10.71
N LYS A 280 -12.30 0.32 -10.77
CA LYS A 280 -10.88 -0.03 -10.86
C LYS A 280 -10.13 0.61 -9.72
N ASP A 281 -9.05 -0.02 -9.29
CA ASP A 281 -8.06 0.56 -8.40
C ASP A 281 -6.66 0.50 -9.00
N ASP A 282 -5.75 1.30 -8.47
CA ASP A 282 -4.35 1.12 -8.75
C ASP A 282 -3.93 -0.28 -8.29
N ALA A 283 -3.04 -0.91 -8.99
CA ALA A 283 -2.65 -2.28 -8.68
C ALA A 283 -1.15 -2.45 -8.82
N THR A 284 -0.49 -2.65 -7.69
CA THR A 284 0.95 -2.73 -7.59
C THR A 284 1.37 -4.04 -6.93
N ALA A 285 2.35 -4.70 -7.53
CA ALA A 285 3.00 -5.86 -6.96
C ALA A 285 4.51 -5.82 -7.22
N LEU A 286 5.29 -6.25 -6.23
CA LEU A 286 6.74 -6.35 -6.28
C LEU A 286 7.16 -7.75 -5.84
N LEU A 287 7.84 -8.48 -6.73
CA LEU A 287 8.38 -9.82 -6.48
C LEU A 287 9.89 -9.73 -6.31
N VAL A 288 10.38 -10.18 -5.16
CA VAL A 288 11.81 -10.27 -4.85
C VAL A 288 12.18 -11.68 -4.43
N ARG A 289 13.45 -12.06 -4.62
CA ARG A 289 14.02 -13.33 -4.20
C ARG A 289 15.05 -13.09 -3.11
N VAL A 290 15.04 -13.95 -2.09
CA VAL A 290 16.05 -13.99 -1.02
C VAL A 290 17.37 -14.51 -1.60
N GLY A 291 18.45 -13.73 -1.37
CA GLY A 291 19.81 -14.03 -1.82
C GLY A 291 20.70 -14.61 -0.72
#